data_39e9edc1646eba0649cbb3cc1f9aa75e
#
_entry.id   39e9edc1646eba0649cbb3cc1f9aa75e
#
_cell.length_a   1.000
_cell.length_b   1.000
_cell.length_c   1.000
_cell.angle_alpha   90.00
_cell.angle_beta   90.00
_cell.angle_gamma   90.00
#
_symmetry.space_group_name_H-M   'P 1'
#
loop_
_entity.id
_entity.type
_entity.pdbx_description
1 polymer ?
#
loop_
_entity_poly.entity_id
_entity_poly.type
_entity_poly.pdbx_seq_one_letter_code
_entity_poly.pdbx_strand_id
1 'polypeptide(L)'
;MPATSQNQWESMVCLVQSVAPWDKKKLVKNGSLNVFRLNEYNATIEFYWAPFLVESNSDDPDIHSITDRMITPTSIAKHAANWIGVDYLIFNTYIWWMNTPKMKIVPDGSFTRKPVKYDELDRVVAYRQILETWSGWVEENVDPKRTMVLFMSVSPVHMQSEGWGSPDNIKCFSETQPVLNYTKTLDVGTDWDLFTESHEVTKAMKKVPVHFINITALSEIRKDAHTSVHTLRQGKLLTKEQQANPRKFADCIHWCLPGLPDTWNEFIYGHIVSSPLQRQIENQSAR
;
A
#
# COMPACT_ATOMS: atom_id res chain seq x y z
N MET A 1 -10.32 -1.65 8.64
CA MET A 1 -9.85 -2.70 7.72
C MET A 1 -8.41 -2.36 7.38
N PRO A 2 -7.48 -3.30 7.40
CA PRO A 2 -6.10 -3.02 7.04
C PRO A 2 -6.00 -2.55 5.59
N ALA A 3 -5.11 -1.61 5.31
CA ALA A 3 -4.80 -1.21 3.95
C ALA A 3 -4.07 -2.33 3.21
N THR A 4 -4.08 -2.32 1.87
CA THR A 4 -3.35 -3.27 1.04
C THR A 4 -1.86 -3.38 1.44
N SER A 5 -1.24 -2.25 1.78
CA SER A 5 0.14 -2.20 2.28
C SER A 5 0.32 -2.91 3.62
N GLN A 6 -0.69 -2.88 4.51
CA GLN A 6 -0.65 -3.63 5.76
C GLN A 6 -0.75 -5.14 5.49
N ASN A 7 -1.60 -5.58 4.56
CA ASN A 7 -1.63 -6.99 4.14
C ASN A 7 -0.27 -7.44 3.61
N GLN A 8 0.41 -6.60 2.83
CA GLN A 8 1.74 -6.89 2.31
C GLN A 8 2.78 -7.01 3.44
N TRP A 9 2.74 -6.11 4.42
CA TRP A 9 3.61 -6.19 5.59
C TRP A 9 3.34 -7.44 6.43
N GLU A 10 2.07 -7.78 6.67
CA GLU A 10 1.67 -9.00 7.38
C GLU A 10 2.16 -10.25 6.65
N SER A 11 2.05 -10.29 5.31
CA SER A 11 2.60 -11.34 4.47
C SER A 11 4.13 -11.46 4.66
N MET A 12 4.86 -10.34 4.58
CA MET A 12 6.32 -10.33 4.77
C MET A 12 6.70 -10.87 6.15
N VAL A 13 6.01 -10.46 7.20
CA VAL A 13 6.21 -10.99 8.56
C VAL A 13 5.95 -12.50 8.60
N CYS A 14 4.88 -12.98 7.96
CA CYS A 14 4.58 -14.41 7.88
C CYS A 14 5.66 -15.20 7.15
N LEU A 15 6.20 -14.68 6.06
CA LEU A 15 7.26 -15.33 5.28
C LEU A 15 8.55 -15.48 6.08
N VAL A 16 8.93 -14.44 6.84
CA VAL A 16 10.23 -14.44 7.56
C VAL A 16 10.16 -14.93 9.00
N GLN A 17 8.99 -15.01 9.62
CA GLN A 17 8.89 -15.36 11.05
C GLN A 17 9.44 -16.74 11.40
N SER A 18 9.54 -17.66 10.43
CA SER A 18 10.03 -19.02 10.64
C SER A 18 11.54 -19.10 10.77
N VAL A 19 12.29 -18.06 10.30
CA VAL A 19 13.77 -18.09 10.30
C VAL A 19 14.38 -17.88 11.69
N ALA A 20 13.61 -17.40 12.67
CA ALA A 20 14.09 -17.16 14.03
C ALA A 20 13.22 -17.90 15.07
N PRO A 21 13.84 -18.40 16.17
CA PRO A 21 13.12 -18.93 17.32
C PRO A 21 12.13 -17.93 17.90
N TRP A 22 11.11 -18.42 18.60
CA TRP A 22 10.05 -17.59 19.14
C TRP A 22 10.54 -16.50 20.10
N ASP A 23 11.49 -16.82 20.96
CA ASP A 23 12.10 -15.91 21.95
C ASP A 23 13.03 -14.85 21.33
N LYS A 24 13.39 -14.99 20.05
CA LYS A 24 14.27 -14.07 19.30
C LYS A 24 13.51 -13.10 18.40
N LYS A 25 12.19 -13.14 18.40
CA LYS A 25 11.34 -12.26 17.60
C LYS A 25 10.34 -11.53 18.46
N LYS A 26 10.01 -10.28 18.08
CA LYS A 26 9.09 -9.43 18.81
C LYS A 26 8.25 -8.58 17.85
N LEU A 27 6.94 -8.52 18.10
CA LEU A 27 6.04 -7.58 17.46
C LEU A 27 5.71 -6.45 18.43
N VAL A 28 5.94 -5.21 18.02
CA VAL A 28 5.61 -4.01 18.77
C VAL A 28 4.69 -3.14 17.92
N LYS A 29 3.58 -2.72 18.51
CA LYS A 29 2.63 -1.76 17.91
C LYS A 29 2.68 -0.46 18.71
N ASN A 30 2.88 0.66 18.02
CA ASN A 30 2.94 1.98 18.62
C ASN A 30 2.26 3.00 17.69
N GLY A 31 0.95 3.21 17.87
CA GLY A 31 0.14 4.08 17.04
C GLY A 31 0.25 3.69 15.56
N SER A 32 0.73 4.61 14.74
CA SER A 32 0.90 4.41 13.30
C SER A 32 2.07 3.49 12.92
N LEU A 33 2.97 3.15 13.87
CA LEU A 33 4.16 2.34 13.60
C LEU A 33 4.01 0.93 14.19
N ASN A 34 4.12 -0.09 13.34
CA ASN A 34 4.19 -1.49 13.71
C ASN A 34 5.58 -2.02 13.35
N VAL A 35 6.28 -2.63 14.30
CA VAL A 35 7.65 -3.11 14.15
C VAL A 35 7.71 -4.60 14.46
N PHE A 36 8.04 -5.41 13.46
CA PHE A 36 8.44 -6.79 13.67
C PHE A 36 9.98 -6.85 13.71
N ARG A 37 10.52 -7.27 14.84
CA ARG A 37 11.96 -7.33 15.10
C ARG A 37 12.45 -8.76 15.15
N LEU A 38 13.55 -9.02 14.46
CA LEU A 38 14.33 -10.26 14.49
C LEU A 38 15.66 -9.95 15.19
N ASN A 39 15.74 -10.21 16.51
CA ASN A 39 16.88 -9.80 17.33
C ASN A 39 18.19 -10.49 16.92
N GLU A 40 18.13 -11.75 16.52
CA GLU A 40 19.30 -12.53 16.10
C GLU A 40 19.95 -11.97 14.82
N TYR A 41 19.15 -11.38 13.94
CA TYR A 41 19.62 -10.79 12.68
C TYR A 41 19.81 -9.29 12.77
N ASN A 42 19.55 -8.67 13.93
CA ASN A 42 19.51 -7.22 14.09
C ASN A 42 18.68 -6.51 12.98
N ALA A 43 17.57 -7.12 12.60
CA ALA A 43 16.70 -6.66 11.50
C ALA A 43 15.31 -6.32 11.98
N THR A 44 14.68 -5.35 11.31
CA THR A 44 13.29 -4.99 11.52
C THR A 44 12.52 -4.97 10.20
N ILE A 45 11.23 -5.31 10.27
CA ILE A 45 10.27 -5.12 9.18
C ILE A 45 9.16 -4.24 9.75
N GLU A 46 9.03 -3.05 9.21
CA GLU A 46 8.22 -2.00 9.79
C GLU A 46 7.08 -1.63 8.86
N PHE A 47 5.92 -1.38 9.43
CA PHE A 47 4.78 -0.78 8.75
C PHE A 47 4.45 0.54 9.40
N TYR A 48 4.47 1.61 8.62
CA TYR A 48 4.11 2.93 9.06
C TYR A 48 2.85 3.41 8.32
N TRP A 49 1.84 3.79 9.09
CA TRP A 49 0.57 4.28 8.58
C TRP A 49 0.68 5.75 8.15
N ALA A 50 0.67 6.00 6.85
CA ALA A 50 0.62 7.32 6.23
C ALA A 50 -0.14 7.21 4.89
N PRO A 51 -1.48 7.11 4.90
CA PRO A 51 -2.27 6.71 3.73
C PRO A 51 -2.13 7.65 2.54
N PHE A 52 -1.79 8.91 2.78
CA PHE A 52 -1.62 9.96 1.76
C PHE A 52 -0.18 10.47 1.64
N LEU A 53 0.80 9.90 2.38
CA LEU A 53 2.20 10.32 2.48
C LEU A 53 2.41 11.73 3.09
N VAL A 54 1.42 12.57 3.08
CA VAL A 54 1.36 13.90 3.70
C VAL A 54 0.33 13.92 4.82
N GLU A 55 0.35 14.93 5.68
CA GLU A 55 -0.61 15.01 6.78
C GLU A 55 -2.05 15.04 6.30
N SER A 56 -2.89 14.27 6.98
CA SER A 56 -4.30 14.11 6.67
C SER A 56 -5.15 13.94 7.93
N ASN A 57 -6.47 14.12 7.79
CA ASN A 57 -7.40 13.75 8.85
C ASN A 57 -7.59 12.23 8.98
N SER A 58 -6.86 11.44 8.20
CA SER A 58 -6.88 9.97 8.20
C SER A 58 -5.59 9.35 8.77
N ASP A 59 -4.75 10.14 9.44
CA ASP A 59 -3.45 9.70 9.97
C ASP A 59 -3.57 8.77 11.19
N ASP A 60 -4.73 8.75 11.83
CA ASP A 60 -5.00 7.81 12.91
C ASP A 60 -5.47 6.46 12.33
N PRO A 61 -4.70 5.37 12.48
CA PRO A 61 -5.07 4.06 11.95
C PRO A 61 -6.34 3.50 12.60
N ASP A 62 -6.71 3.92 13.81
CA ASP A 62 -7.92 3.46 14.50
C ASP A 62 -9.17 4.22 14.01
N ILE A 63 -9.02 5.43 13.48
CA ILE A 63 -10.10 6.31 13.01
C ILE A 63 -9.96 6.61 11.51
N HIS A 64 -9.50 5.66 10.72
CA HIS A 64 -9.21 5.85 9.31
C HIS A 64 -10.41 5.78 8.34
N SER A 65 -11.55 5.22 8.80
CA SER A 65 -12.76 5.09 7.97
C SER A 65 -13.56 6.40 7.91
N ILE A 66 -12.94 7.44 7.36
CA ILE A 66 -13.48 8.79 7.23
C ILE A 66 -14.01 8.98 5.80
N THR A 67 -15.23 9.48 5.67
CA THR A 67 -15.84 9.78 4.36
C THR A 67 -15.39 11.14 3.83
N ASP A 68 -15.16 12.11 4.72
CA ASP A 68 -14.77 13.47 4.40
C ASP A 68 -13.26 13.65 4.55
N ARG A 69 -12.51 13.30 3.50
CA ARG A 69 -11.05 13.27 3.53
C ARG A 69 -10.43 14.61 3.25
N MET A 70 -9.47 14.98 4.10
CA MET A 70 -8.73 16.24 4.03
C MET A 70 -7.23 15.96 4.08
N ILE A 71 -6.46 16.65 3.27
CA ILE A 71 -4.99 16.56 3.24
C ILE A 71 -4.36 17.96 3.24
N THR A 72 -3.11 18.03 3.68
CA THR A 72 -2.23 19.19 3.48
C THR A 72 -1.07 18.79 2.57
N PRO A 73 -1.15 19.05 1.26
CA PRO A 73 -0.23 18.48 0.27
C PRO A 73 1.25 18.78 0.51
N THR A 74 1.59 19.88 1.18
CA THR A 74 2.97 20.29 1.48
C THR A 74 3.48 19.79 2.83
N SER A 75 2.64 19.19 3.68
CA SER A 75 3.01 18.78 5.04
C SER A 75 3.45 17.33 5.10
N ILE A 76 4.71 17.05 4.80
CA ILE A 76 5.30 15.71 4.75
C ILE A 76 6.18 15.41 5.97
N ALA A 77 6.71 16.43 6.64
CA ALA A 77 7.77 16.30 7.64
C ALA A 77 7.44 15.34 8.80
N LYS A 78 6.20 15.35 9.26
CA LYS A 78 5.71 14.45 10.32
C LYS A 78 5.89 12.98 9.97
N HIS A 79 5.49 12.60 8.76
CA HIS A 79 5.61 11.22 8.28
C HIS A 79 7.05 10.89 7.93
N ALA A 80 7.71 11.79 7.23
CA ALA A 80 9.07 11.65 6.74
C ALA A 80 10.11 11.43 7.84
N ALA A 81 9.87 11.93 9.05
CA ALA A 81 10.72 11.66 10.21
C ALA A 81 10.89 10.15 10.52
N ASN A 82 9.93 9.32 10.10
CA ASN A 82 9.97 7.86 10.28
C ASN A 82 10.67 7.13 9.12
N TRP A 83 11.06 7.83 8.06
CA TRP A 83 11.70 7.24 6.87
C TRP A 83 13.21 7.42 6.86
N ILE A 84 13.74 8.31 7.71
CA ILE A 84 15.17 8.61 7.78
C ILE A 84 15.93 7.43 8.40
N GLY A 85 17.02 7.00 7.72
CA GLY A 85 17.91 5.96 8.22
C GLY A 85 17.40 4.52 7.99
N VAL A 86 16.35 4.35 7.22
CA VAL A 86 15.82 3.03 6.82
C VAL A 86 16.58 2.54 5.60
N ASP A 87 16.99 1.26 5.57
CA ASP A 87 17.76 0.69 4.46
C ASP A 87 16.89 0.48 3.20
N TYR A 88 15.64 0.07 3.38
CA TYR A 88 14.68 -0.20 2.30
C TYR A 88 13.37 0.51 2.56
N LEU A 89 13.07 1.56 1.80
CA LEU A 89 11.81 2.30 1.86
C LEU A 89 10.86 1.79 0.79
N ILE A 90 9.72 1.26 1.19
CA ILE A 90 8.69 0.72 0.30
C ILE A 90 7.44 1.57 0.43
N PHE A 91 7.14 2.37 -0.58
CA PHE A 91 6.00 3.26 -0.59
C PHE A 91 4.83 2.67 -1.37
N ASN A 92 3.64 2.91 -0.87
CA ASN A 92 2.37 2.68 -1.56
C ASN A 92 1.34 3.69 -1.06
N THR A 93 0.65 4.35 -1.96
CA THR A 93 -0.48 5.21 -1.65
C THR A 93 -1.52 5.09 -2.78
N TYR A 94 -2.63 4.40 -2.53
CA TYR A 94 -3.62 4.17 -3.58
C TYR A 94 -5.05 4.05 -3.06
N ILE A 95 -5.37 2.96 -2.33
CA ILE A 95 -6.77 2.56 -2.09
C ILE A 95 -7.61 3.64 -1.41
N TRP A 96 -7.00 4.46 -0.57
CA TRP A 96 -7.70 5.52 0.14
C TRP A 96 -8.12 6.69 -0.76
N TRP A 97 -7.47 6.85 -1.90
CA TRP A 97 -7.83 7.82 -2.93
C TRP A 97 -9.12 7.45 -3.65
N MET A 98 -9.47 6.16 -3.71
CA MET A 98 -10.65 5.65 -4.40
C MET A 98 -11.98 6.02 -3.73
N ASN A 99 -11.95 6.52 -2.51
CA ASN A 99 -13.17 6.82 -1.73
C ASN A 99 -13.85 8.13 -2.14
N THR A 100 -13.19 8.99 -2.88
CA THR A 100 -13.76 10.28 -3.31
C THR A 100 -13.18 10.73 -4.66
N PRO A 101 -13.99 11.31 -5.55
CA PRO A 101 -13.51 11.91 -6.80
C PRO A 101 -12.80 13.25 -6.57
N LYS A 102 -13.06 13.90 -5.43
CA LYS A 102 -12.44 15.18 -5.05
C LYS A 102 -11.82 15.08 -3.66
N MET A 103 -10.69 15.73 -3.49
CA MET A 103 -9.96 15.82 -2.23
C MET A 103 -10.06 17.23 -1.66
N LYS A 104 -10.32 17.34 -0.36
CA LYS A 104 -10.29 18.62 0.36
C LYS A 104 -8.86 18.96 0.76
N ILE A 105 -8.42 20.12 0.34
CA ILE A 105 -7.07 20.64 0.59
C ILE A 105 -7.15 21.66 1.72
N VAL A 106 -6.46 21.39 2.83
CA VAL A 106 -6.38 22.27 3.99
C VAL A 106 -4.97 22.87 4.03
N PRO A 107 -4.82 24.19 3.82
CA PRO A 107 -3.49 24.80 3.65
C PRO A 107 -2.58 24.74 4.89
N ASP A 108 -3.16 24.75 6.09
CA ASP A 108 -2.45 24.91 7.36
C ASP A 108 -2.45 23.66 8.28
N GLY A 109 -2.94 22.50 7.77
CA GLY A 109 -3.01 21.25 8.54
C GLY A 109 -4.05 21.27 9.69
N SER A 110 -4.89 22.28 9.78
CA SER A 110 -5.86 22.42 10.88
C SER A 110 -7.14 21.63 10.62
N PHE A 111 -7.08 20.31 10.63
CA PHE A 111 -8.21 19.41 10.37
C PHE A 111 -9.32 19.45 11.44
N THR A 112 -9.01 19.92 12.64
CA THR A 112 -9.94 19.92 13.81
C THR A 112 -10.62 21.24 14.07
N ARG A 113 -10.12 22.35 13.51
CA ARG A 113 -10.73 23.69 13.68
C ARG A 113 -12.06 23.77 12.91
N LYS A 114 -13.11 24.18 13.57
CA LYS A 114 -14.44 24.38 12.92
C LYS A 114 -14.77 25.86 12.84
N PRO A 115 -15.21 26.36 11.66
CA PRO A 115 -15.26 25.64 10.38
C PRO A 115 -13.87 25.44 9.78
N VAL A 116 -13.61 24.25 9.21
CA VAL A 116 -12.38 24.01 8.45
C VAL A 116 -12.48 24.73 7.11
N LYS A 117 -11.51 25.59 6.81
CA LYS A 117 -11.38 26.19 5.47
C LYS A 117 -10.62 25.22 4.57
N TYR A 118 -11.17 24.91 3.42
CA TYR A 118 -10.55 24.03 2.44
C TYR A 118 -10.89 24.45 1.02
N ASP A 119 -10.05 24.11 0.09
CA ASP A 119 -10.32 24.09 -1.35
C ASP A 119 -10.59 22.65 -1.79
N GLU A 120 -11.32 22.47 -2.89
CA GLU A 120 -11.53 21.15 -3.49
C GLU A 120 -10.70 21.01 -4.74
N LEU A 121 -9.92 19.93 -4.83
CA LEU A 121 -9.22 19.53 -6.04
C LEU A 121 -9.75 18.19 -6.55
N ASP A 122 -9.68 18.01 -7.87
CA ASP A 122 -9.81 16.70 -8.46
C ASP A 122 -8.81 15.73 -7.84
N ARG A 123 -9.24 14.47 -7.65
CA ARG A 123 -8.44 13.43 -7.01
C ARG A 123 -7.08 13.23 -7.68
N VAL A 124 -7.04 13.19 -9.01
CA VAL A 124 -5.81 12.93 -9.76
C VAL A 124 -4.83 14.11 -9.61
N VAL A 125 -5.36 15.34 -9.64
CA VAL A 125 -4.56 16.56 -9.43
C VAL A 125 -3.98 16.60 -8.02
N ALA A 126 -4.79 16.30 -7.01
CA ALA A 126 -4.33 16.25 -5.61
C ALA A 126 -3.29 15.12 -5.41
N TYR A 127 -3.50 13.97 -6.04
CA TYR A 127 -2.57 12.84 -6.00
C TYR A 127 -1.20 13.22 -6.58
N ARG A 128 -1.17 13.86 -7.74
CA ARG A 128 0.05 14.37 -8.34
C ARG A 128 0.79 15.34 -7.43
N GLN A 129 0.09 16.30 -6.81
CA GLN A 129 0.70 17.26 -5.88
C GLN A 129 1.41 16.57 -4.71
N ILE A 130 0.79 15.56 -4.11
CA ILE A 130 1.44 14.85 -2.99
C ILE A 130 2.62 14.01 -3.45
N LEU A 131 2.56 13.42 -4.63
CA LEU A 131 3.68 12.69 -5.21
C LEU A 131 4.86 13.60 -5.53
N GLU A 132 4.60 14.82 -6.00
CA GLU A 132 5.64 15.85 -6.22
C GLU A 132 6.28 16.29 -4.88
N THR A 133 5.49 16.47 -3.83
CA THR A 133 5.99 16.74 -2.47
C THR A 133 6.85 15.58 -1.95
N TRP A 134 6.36 14.35 -2.11
CA TRP A 134 7.07 13.14 -1.71
C TRP A 134 8.39 12.97 -2.48
N SER A 135 8.37 13.11 -3.79
CA SER A 135 9.57 12.94 -4.63
C SER A 135 10.62 14.01 -4.34
N GLY A 136 10.21 15.27 -4.13
CA GLY A 136 11.09 16.36 -3.71
C GLY A 136 11.76 16.03 -2.38
N TRP A 137 10.99 15.58 -1.40
CA TRP A 137 11.54 15.17 -0.11
C TRP A 137 12.54 14.02 -0.22
N VAL A 138 12.22 12.98 -1.00
CA VAL A 138 13.11 11.82 -1.22
C VAL A 138 14.42 12.29 -1.87
N GLU A 139 14.36 13.10 -2.92
CA GLU A 139 15.56 13.59 -3.60
C GLU A 139 16.45 14.51 -2.75
N GLU A 140 15.87 15.15 -1.72
CA GLU A 140 16.61 16.03 -0.82
C GLU A 140 17.20 15.32 0.40
N ASN A 141 16.54 14.26 0.90
CA ASN A 141 16.84 13.70 2.21
C ASN A 141 17.34 12.25 2.18
N VAL A 142 17.20 11.53 1.05
CA VAL A 142 17.62 10.12 0.95
C VAL A 142 18.99 10.01 0.26
N ASP A 143 19.91 9.30 0.92
CA ASP A 143 21.19 8.90 0.32
C ASP A 143 21.01 7.57 -0.41
N PRO A 144 21.06 7.53 -1.78
CA PRO A 144 20.86 6.31 -2.54
C PRO A 144 21.98 5.26 -2.38
N LYS A 145 23.09 5.62 -1.72
CA LYS A 145 24.14 4.66 -1.35
C LYS A 145 23.81 3.88 -0.06
N ARG A 146 22.83 4.33 0.71
CA ARG A 146 22.44 3.74 2.00
C ARG A 146 21.02 3.26 2.01
N THR A 147 20.14 3.86 1.24
CA THR A 147 18.70 3.57 1.22
C THR A 147 18.24 3.26 -0.20
N MET A 148 17.62 2.11 -0.38
CA MET A 148 16.90 1.79 -1.61
C MET A 148 15.45 2.25 -1.48
N VAL A 149 14.94 2.93 -2.51
CA VAL A 149 13.55 3.38 -2.56
C VAL A 149 12.79 2.56 -3.59
N LEU A 150 11.69 1.94 -3.14
CA LEU A 150 10.75 1.20 -3.96
C LEU A 150 9.37 1.86 -3.89
N PHE A 151 8.68 1.92 -5.00
CA PHE A 151 7.30 2.40 -5.06
C PHE A 151 6.41 1.32 -5.68
N MET A 152 5.43 0.85 -4.92
CA MET A 152 4.48 -0.15 -5.37
C MET A 152 3.38 0.51 -6.20
N SER A 153 3.10 -0.02 -7.39
CA SER A 153 2.00 0.46 -8.21
C SER A 153 0.64 0.20 -7.56
N VAL A 154 -0.42 0.66 -8.21
CA VAL A 154 -1.79 0.51 -7.73
C VAL A 154 -2.19 -0.97 -7.66
N SER A 155 -2.81 -1.37 -6.55
CA SER A 155 -3.40 -2.69 -6.39
C SER A 155 -4.83 -2.66 -6.94
N PRO A 156 -5.16 -3.40 -8.00
CA PRO A 156 -6.50 -3.38 -8.57
C PRO A 156 -7.55 -3.86 -7.57
N VAL A 157 -8.78 -3.41 -7.79
CA VAL A 157 -9.97 -3.87 -7.08
C VAL A 157 -10.85 -4.63 -8.07
N HIS A 158 -11.45 -5.74 -7.65
CA HIS A 158 -12.32 -6.54 -8.53
C HIS A 158 -13.79 -6.28 -8.21
N MET A 159 -14.19 -5.01 -8.42
CA MET A 159 -15.55 -4.53 -8.13
C MET A 159 -16.47 -4.53 -9.35
N GLN A 160 -15.91 -4.56 -10.56
CA GLN A 160 -16.61 -4.52 -11.84
C GLN A 160 -16.49 -5.87 -12.52
N SER A 161 -17.43 -6.76 -12.20
CA SER A 161 -17.42 -8.16 -12.65
C SER A 161 -17.66 -8.32 -14.16
N GLU A 162 -18.17 -7.31 -14.82
CA GLU A 162 -18.32 -7.24 -16.28
C GLU A 162 -16.97 -7.33 -16.99
N GLY A 163 -15.90 -6.83 -16.39
CA GLY A 163 -14.55 -6.83 -16.94
C GLY A 163 -13.99 -8.23 -17.25
N TRP A 164 -14.50 -9.26 -16.58
CA TRP A 164 -14.11 -10.67 -16.82
C TRP A 164 -15.30 -11.61 -17.12
N GLY A 165 -16.51 -11.06 -17.29
CA GLY A 165 -17.71 -11.86 -17.64
C GLY A 165 -18.12 -12.82 -16.53
N SER A 166 -18.17 -12.37 -15.27
CA SER A 166 -18.63 -13.21 -14.17
C SER A 166 -20.07 -13.70 -14.37
N PRO A 167 -20.33 -15.00 -14.20
CA PRO A 167 -21.66 -15.55 -14.38
C PRO A 167 -22.70 -15.01 -13.40
N ASP A 168 -22.27 -14.68 -12.19
CA ASP A 168 -23.15 -14.17 -11.11
C ASP A 168 -23.29 -12.66 -11.14
N ASN A 169 -22.43 -11.96 -11.87
CA ASN A 169 -22.33 -10.51 -11.92
C ASN A 169 -22.31 -9.85 -10.53
N ILE A 170 -21.58 -10.46 -9.61
CA ILE A 170 -21.43 -10.00 -8.21
C ILE A 170 -19.96 -9.86 -7.88
N LYS A 171 -19.33 -8.77 -8.28
CA LYS A 171 -17.94 -8.44 -7.92
C LYS A 171 -17.02 -9.68 -8.09
N CYS A 172 -16.11 -9.92 -7.15
CA CYS A 172 -15.25 -11.11 -7.08
C CYS A 172 -15.90 -12.30 -6.35
N PHE A 173 -17.19 -12.24 -6.05
CA PHE A 173 -17.87 -13.36 -5.36
C PHE A 173 -17.92 -14.62 -6.24
N SER A 174 -17.71 -15.78 -5.61
CA SER A 174 -17.66 -17.09 -6.28
C SER A 174 -16.50 -17.29 -7.28
N GLU A 175 -15.60 -16.33 -7.40
CA GLU A 175 -14.43 -16.48 -8.26
C GLU A 175 -13.39 -17.38 -7.59
N THR A 176 -13.04 -18.48 -8.26
CA THR A 176 -12.10 -19.51 -7.73
C THR A 176 -10.91 -19.75 -8.65
N GLN A 177 -10.84 -19.05 -9.77
CA GLN A 177 -9.79 -19.18 -10.78
C GLN A 177 -9.37 -17.79 -11.27
N PRO A 178 -8.09 -17.59 -11.58
CA PRO A 178 -7.63 -16.38 -12.23
C PRO A 178 -8.25 -16.23 -13.63
N VAL A 179 -8.14 -15.04 -14.21
CA VAL A 179 -8.47 -14.83 -15.61
C VAL A 179 -7.38 -15.45 -16.48
N LEU A 180 -7.70 -16.55 -17.19
CA LEU A 180 -6.71 -17.33 -17.95
C LEU A 180 -6.51 -16.81 -19.37
N ASN A 181 -7.58 -16.32 -20.00
CA ASN A 181 -7.57 -15.88 -21.39
C ASN A 181 -7.98 -14.42 -21.49
N TYR A 182 -7.01 -13.53 -21.46
CA TYR A 182 -7.25 -12.12 -21.70
C TYR A 182 -6.33 -11.60 -22.80
N THR A 183 -6.89 -10.87 -23.74
CA THR A 183 -6.16 -10.24 -24.86
C THR A 183 -6.12 -8.74 -24.76
N LYS A 184 -6.75 -8.17 -23.72
CA LYS A 184 -6.88 -6.74 -23.47
C LYS A 184 -6.71 -6.48 -21.97
N THR A 185 -6.34 -5.25 -21.61
CA THR A 185 -6.43 -4.74 -20.23
C THR A 185 -7.83 -5.00 -19.69
N LEU A 186 -7.89 -5.59 -18.50
CA LEU A 186 -9.16 -5.88 -17.84
C LEU A 186 -9.71 -4.61 -17.20
N ASP A 187 -10.98 -4.32 -17.42
CA ASP A 187 -11.68 -3.26 -16.69
C ASP A 187 -12.23 -3.85 -15.38
N VAL A 188 -11.37 -3.93 -14.39
CA VAL A 188 -11.68 -4.51 -13.08
C VAL A 188 -11.93 -3.45 -12.01
N GLY A 189 -11.79 -2.18 -12.37
CA GLY A 189 -11.90 -1.04 -11.46
C GLY A 189 -10.56 -0.43 -11.05
N THR A 190 -9.48 -0.73 -11.79
CA THR A 190 -8.17 -0.06 -11.63
C THR A 190 -8.27 1.40 -12.05
N ASP A 191 -7.80 2.31 -11.22
CA ASP A 191 -7.67 3.72 -11.59
C ASP A 191 -6.33 3.93 -12.33
N TRP A 192 -6.40 3.96 -13.65
CA TRP A 192 -5.24 4.09 -14.52
C TRP A 192 -4.63 5.50 -14.51
N ASP A 193 -5.40 6.52 -14.14
CA ASP A 193 -4.87 7.88 -14.00
C ASP A 193 -3.94 7.94 -12.78
N LEU A 194 -4.33 7.37 -11.64
CA LEU A 194 -3.46 7.28 -10.47
C LEU A 194 -2.23 6.38 -10.73
N PHE A 195 -2.39 5.30 -11.49
CA PHE A 195 -1.26 4.48 -11.91
C PHE A 195 -0.27 5.30 -12.73
N THR A 196 -0.75 6.01 -13.74
CA THR A 196 0.06 6.83 -14.64
C THR A 196 0.80 7.92 -13.87
N GLU A 197 0.12 8.66 -12.99
CA GLU A 197 0.76 9.70 -12.18
C GLU A 197 1.88 9.14 -11.30
N SER A 198 1.65 8.01 -10.62
CA SER A 198 2.69 7.40 -9.79
C SER A 198 3.89 6.92 -10.61
N HIS A 199 3.66 6.35 -11.78
CA HIS A 199 4.73 5.92 -12.68
C HIS A 199 5.53 7.11 -13.23
N GLU A 200 4.85 8.15 -13.69
CA GLU A 200 5.52 9.32 -14.30
C GLU A 200 6.35 10.10 -13.26
N VAL A 201 5.83 10.32 -12.04
CA VAL A 201 6.57 11.01 -11.00
C VAL A 201 7.81 10.20 -10.58
N THR A 202 7.66 8.90 -10.33
CA THR A 202 8.80 8.06 -9.95
C THR A 202 9.86 7.96 -11.03
N LYS A 203 9.47 7.87 -12.30
CA LYS A 203 10.36 7.84 -13.46
C LYS A 203 11.12 9.17 -13.68
N ALA A 204 10.52 10.29 -13.29
CA ALA A 204 11.11 11.61 -13.43
C ALA A 204 12.24 11.90 -12.42
N MET A 205 12.31 11.14 -11.31
CA MET A 205 13.34 11.29 -10.28
C MET A 205 14.73 10.96 -10.82
N LYS A 206 15.74 11.78 -10.46
CA LYS A 206 17.08 11.70 -11.05
C LYS A 206 18.19 11.49 -10.03
N LYS A 207 18.07 12.06 -8.83
CA LYS A 207 19.11 11.98 -7.80
C LYS A 207 19.02 10.68 -7.03
N VAL A 208 17.79 10.26 -6.69
CA VAL A 208 17.51 9.02 -5.99
C VAL A 208 16.73 8.10 -6.92
N PRO A 209 17.35 7.02 -7.43
CA PRO A 209 16.63 6.03 -8.24
C PRO A 209 15.50 5.40 -7.45
N VAL A 210 14.29 5.39 -8.00
CA VAL A 210 13.13 4.71 -7.43
C VAL A 210 12.79 3.49 -8.27
N HIS A 211 12.72 2.33 -7.63
CA HIS A 211 12.30 1.09 -8.28
C HIS A 211 10.77 1.01 -8.26
N PHE A 212 10.15 1.25 -9.41
CA PHE A 212 8.70 1.12 -9.57
C PHE A 212 8.31 -0.35 -9.73
N ILE A 213 7.65 -0.92 -8.73
CA ILE A 213 7.23 -2.32 -8.72
C ILE A 213 5.81 -2.42 -9.27
N ASN A 214 5.69 -2.84 -10.52
CA ASN A 214 4.39 -2.98 -11.17
C ASN A 214 3.67 -4.25 -10.70
N ILE A 215 2.93 -4.16 -9.60
CA ILE A 215 2.08 -5.24 -9.11
C ILE A 215 0.71 -5.26 -9.80
N THR A 216 0.33 -4.19 -10.51
CA THR A 216 -1.01 -4.02 -11.08
C THR A 216 -1.31 -5.12 -12.10
N ALA A 217 -0.47 -5.27 -13.11
CA ALA A 217 -0.72 -6.19 -14.23
C ALA A 217 -0.89 -7.65 -13.77
N LEU A 218 -0.03 -8.12 -12.85
CA LEU A 218 -0.15 -9.48 -12.32
C LEU A 218 -1.37 -9.66 -11.41
N SER A 219 -1.80 -8.58 -10.74
CA SER A 219 -2.91 -8.63 -9.79
C SER A 219 -4.27 -8.55 -10.48
N GLU A 220 -4.36 -7.91 -11.65
CA GLU A 220 -5.61 -7.78 -12.40
C GLU A 220 -6.23 -9.12 -12.80
N ILE A 221 -5.39 -10.12 -13.07
CA ILE A 221 -5.89 -11.46 -13.43
C ILE A 221 -6.36 -12.27 -12.23
N ARG A 222 -6.06 -11.82 -11.00
CA ARG A 222 -6.26 -12.58 -9.76
C ARG A 222 -7.57 -12.21 -9.03
N LYS A 223 -8.68 -12.15 -9.77
CA LYS A 223 -10.03 -11.95 -9.22
C LYS A 223 -10.42 -12.99 -8.15
N ASP A 224 -9.75 -14.14 -8.17
CA ASP A 224 -9.93 -15.28 -7.27
C ASP A 224 -9.26 -15.09 -5.89
N ALA A 225 -8.36 -14.12 -5.74
CA ALA A 225 -7.47 -14.02 -4.58
C ALA A 225 -7.94 -13.02 -3.51
N HIS A 226 -9.18 -12.55 -3.57
CA HIS A 226 -9.78 -11.67 -2.57
C HIS A 226 -10.43 -12.43 -1.42
N THR A 227 -10.56 -11.76 -0.27
CA THR A 227 -11.21 -12.32 0.92
C THR A 227 -12.71 -12.54 0.73
N SER A 228 -13.34 -11.84 -0.19
CA SER A 228 -14.76 -11.98 -0.56
C SER A 228 -15.67 -11.97 0.70
N VAL A 229 -16.54 -12.97 0.86
CA VAL A 229 -17.43 -13.08 2.02
C VAL A 229 -16.74 -13.67 3.27
N HIS A 230 -15.46 -14.00 3.18
CA HIS A 230 -14.63 -14.48 4.30
C HIS A 230 -13.81 -13.36 4.95
N THR A 231 -14.08 -12.12 4.58
CA THR A 231 -13.41 -10.93 5.13
C THR A 231 -13.72 -10.73 6.62
N LEU A 232 -12.77 -10.06 7.30
CA LEU A 232 -12.97 -9.57 8.66
C LEU A 232 -13.51 -8.13 8.63
N ARG A 233 -14.65 -7.88 9.25
CA ARG A 233 -15.15 -6.53 9.51
C ARG A 233 -14.97 -6.19 10.98
N GLN A 234 -14.23 -5.14 11.28
CA GLN A 234 -13.91 -4.74 12.66
C GLN A 234 -13.39 -5.92 13.51
N GLY A 235 -12.51 -6.74 12.91
CA GLY A 235 -11.90 -7.90 13.55
C GLY A 235 -12.82 -9.12 13.70
N LYS A 236 -14.04 -9.10 13.13
CA LYS A 236 -15.01 -10.21 13.21
C LYS A 236 -15.36 -10.73 11.81
N LEU A 237 -15.51 -12.04 11.70
CA LEU A 237 -16.04 -12.66 10.49
C LEU A 237 -17.47 -12.19 10.23
N LEU A 238 -17.87 -12.15 8.97
CA LEU A 238 -19.25 -11.89 8.57
C LEU A 238 -20.17 -12.98 9.12
N THR A 239 -21.37 -12.60 9.55
CA THR A 239 -22.43 -13.56 9.91
C THR A 239 -22.91 -14.34 8.67
N LYS A 240 -23.59 -15.46 8.85
CA LYS A 240 -24.15 -16.24 7.74
C LYS A 240 -25.12 -15.42 6.88
N GLU A 241 -25.92 -14.57 7.49
CA GLU A 241 -26.84 -13.66 6.81
C GLU A 241 -26.09 -12.61 5.97
N GLN A 242 -24.96 -12.11 6.49
CA GLN A 242 -24.10 -11.19 5.74
C GLN A 242 -23.39 -11.91 4.58
N GLN A 243 -22.88 -13.11 4.79
CA GLN A 243 -22.25 -13.94 3.76
C GLN A 243 -23.24 -14.31 2.64
N ALA A 244 -24.51 -14.51 2.99
CA ALA A 244 -25.60 -14.76 2.03
C ALA A 244 -25.96 -13.53 1.18
N ASN A 245 -25.40 -12.34 1.47
CA ASN A 245 -25.59 -11.13 0.68
C ASN A 245 -24.25 -10.58 0.15
N PRO A 246 -23.58 -11.30 -0.79
CA PRO A 246 -22.26 -10.93 -1.29
C PRO A 246 -22.26 -9.60 -2.05
N ARG A 247 -23.36 -9.24 -2.71
CA ARG A 247 -23.48 -7.95 -3.42
C ARG A 247 -23.19 -6.77 -2.49
N LYS A 248 -23.59 -6.87 -1.21
CA LYS A 248 -23.36 -5.83 -0.19
C LYS A 248 -22.05 -6.04 0.57
N PHE A 249 -21.72 -7.29 0.91
CA PHE A 249 -20.70 -7.58 1.91
C PHE A 249 -19.42 -8.21 1.39
N ALA A 250 -19.39 -8.71 0.12
CA ALA A 250 -18.16 -9.22 -0.46
C ALA A 250 -17.08 -8.12 -0.53
N ASP A 251 -15.90 -8.45 -0.04
CA ASP A 251 -14.71 -7.62 -0.05
C ASP A 251 -13.81 -8.03 -1.21
N CYS A 252 -13.76 -7.20 -2.22
CA CYS A 252 -12.98 -7.40 -3.43
C CYS A 252 -11.87 -6.33 -3.56
N ILE A 253 -11.43 -5.81 -2.42
CA ILE A 253 -10.36 -4.85 -2.24
C ILE A 253 -9.17 -5.49 -1.55
N HIS A 254 -9.42 -6.20 -0.43
CA HIS A 254 -8.38 -6.86 0.35
C HIS A 254 -8.06 -8.24 -0.18
N TRP A 255 -6.79 -8.60 -0.08
CA TRP A 255 -6.24 -9.86 -0.58
C TRP A 255 -6.13 -10.90 0.54
N CYS A 256 -6.27 -12.16 0.17
CA CYS A 256 -6.07 -13.27 1.09
C CYS A 256 -4.62 -13.36 1.57
N LEU A 257 -4.42 -13.82 2.81
CA LEU A 257 -3.13 -14.16 3.39
C LEU A 257 -3.19 -15.61 3.95
N PRO A 258 -2.29 -16.49 3.54
CA PRO A 258 -1.29 -16.34 2.46
C PRO A 258 -1.96 -16.15 1.10
N GLY A 259 -1.27 -15.53 0.15
CA GLY A 259 -1.83 -15.27 -1.17
C GLY A 259 -1.03 -14.30 -2.03
N LEU A 260 -1.72 -13.46 -2.80
CA LEU A 260 -1.08 -12.55 -3.76
C LEU A 260 -0.07 -11.57 -3.13
N PRO A 261 -0.24 -11.05 -1.91
CA PRO A 261 0.78 -10.25 -1.25
C PRO A 261 2.13 -10.96 -1.05
N ASP A 262 2.15 -12.31 -0.98
CA ASP A 262 3.39 -13.08 -0.90
C ASP A 262 4.19 -12.93 -2.20
N THR A 263 3.51 -13.00 -3.35
CA THR A 263 4.13 -12.77 -4.67
C THR A 263 4.66 -11.34 -4.80
N TRP A 264 3.95 -10.32 -4.28
CA TRP A 264 4.49 -8.95 -4.28
C TRP A 264 5.78 -8.86 -3.47
N ASN A 265 5.86 -9.58 -2.37
CA ASN A 265 7.06 -9.64 -1.52
C ASN A 265 8.22 -10.37 -2.21
N GLU A 266 7.97 -11.35 -3.08
CA GLU A 266 9.00 -11.97 -3.91
C GLU A 266 9.65 -10.96 -4.86
N PHE A 267 8.88 -10.04 -5.47
CA PHE A 267 9.45 -8.96 -6.29
C PHE A 267 10.31 -8.02 -5.45
N ILE A 268 9.85 -7.61 -4.26
CA ILE A 268 10.65 -6.81 -3.33
C ILE A 268 11.95 -7.53 -2.98
N TYR A 269 11.86 -8.80 -2.61
CA TYR A 269 13.02 -9.62 -2.29
C TYR A 269 14.00 -9.70 -3.46
N GLY A 270 13.51 -9.90 -4.69
CA GLY A 270 14.33 -9.88 -5.90
C GLY A 270 15.13 -8.57 -6.05
N HIS A 271 14.51 -7.41 -5.77
CA HIS A 271 15.20 -6.12 -5.77
C HIS A 271 16.22 -6.00 -4.65
N ILE A 272 15.90 -6.46 -3.44
CA ILE A 272 16.80 -6.43 -2.29
C ILE A 272 18.07 -7.23 -2.58
N VAL A 273 17.96 -8.50 -3.00
CA VAL A 273 19.13 -9.37 -3.22
C VAL A 273 19.94 -9.01 -4.45
N SER A 274 19.35 -8.33 -5.43
CA SER A 274 20.08 -7.82 -6.62
C SER A 274 20.76 -6.48 -6.37
N SER A 275 20.48 -5.85 -5.22
CA SER A 275 20.93 -4.50 -4.89
C SER A 275 22.45 -4.41 -4.69
N PRO A 276 23.08 -3.30 -5.14
CA PRO A 276 24.46 -2.98 -4.75
C PRO A 276 24.65 -2.80 -3.23
N LEU A 277 23.60 -2.38 -2.50
CA LEU A 277 23.62 -2.24 -1.04
C LEU A 277 23.89 -3.59 -0.36
N GLN A 278 23.22 -4.66 -0.79
CA GLN A 278 23.44 -6.00 -0.26
C GLN A 278 24.88 -6.45 -0.44
N ARG A 279 25.48 -6.22 -1.61
CA ARG A 279 26.89 -6.58 -1.89
C ARG A 279 27.88 -5.82 -1.00
N GLN A 280 27.57 -4.58 -0.60
CA GLN A 280 28.41 -3.82 0.33
C GLN A 280 28.35 -4.38 1.74
N ILE A 281 27.18 -4.79 2.22
CA ILE A 281 26.98 -5.42 3.55
C ILE A 281 27.73 -6.75 3.61
N GLU A 282 27.59 -7.60 2.60
CA GLU A 282 28.31 -8.88 2.50
C GLU A 282 29.84 -8.70 2.51
N ASN A 283 30.35 -7.73 1.77
CA ASN A 283 31.78 -7.42 1.72
C ASN A 283 32.34 -6.83 3.05
N GLN A 284 31.51 -6.17 3.85
CA GLN A 284 31.87 -5.66 5.17
C GLN A 284 31.84 -6.76 6.24
N SER A 285 30.92 -7.72 6.11
CA SER A 285 30.79 -8.85 7.04
C SER A 285 31.84 -9.94 6.79
N ALA A 286 32.46 -9.95 5.62
CA ALA A 286 33.54 -10.89 5.25
C ALA A 286 34.96 -10.37 5.60
N ARG A 287 35.08 -9.20 6.18
CA ARG A 287 36.32 -8.60 6.69
C ARG A 287 36.32 -8.59 8.22
#